data_e0018b3344d11d33e77ff95832b2d078
#
_entry.id   e0018b3344d11d33e77ff95832b2d078
#
_cell.length_a   1.000
_cell.length_b   1.000
_cell.length_c   1.000
_cell.angle_alpha   90.00
_cell.angle_beta   90.00
_cell.angle_gamma   90.00
#
_symmetry.space_group_name_H-M   'P 1'
#
loop_
_entity.id
_entity.type
_entity.pdbx_description
1 polymer ?
#
loop_
_entity_poly.entity_id
_entity_poly.type
_entity_poly.pdbx_seq_one_letter_code
_entity_poly.pdbx_strand_id
1 'polypeptide(L)' 'MGKEYEVDVTETSRRGEGIARIQGLVTFIPNTKPGDHVKIKITRISRRFAEAEVVEAAPKE' A
#
# COMPACT_ATOMS: atom_id res chain seq x y z
N MET A 1 -1.16 -14.68 3.29
CA MET A 1 -0.94 -13.85 2.15
C MET A 1 -2.16 -13.78 1.28
N GLY A 2 -2.25 -12.81 0.46
CA GLY A 2 -3.41 -12.67 -0.40
C GLY A 2 -4.57 -11.92 0.21
N LYS A 3 -4.40 -11.39 1.42
CA LYS A 3 -5.45 -10.59 2.01
C LYS A 3 -5.48 -9.22 1.42
N GLU A 4 -6.65 -8.64 1.37
CA GLU A 4 -6.83 -7.29 0.84
C GLU A 4 -7.11 -6.34 1.99
N TYR A 5 -6.61 -5.13 1.85
CA TYR A 5 -6.79 -4.11 2.86
C TYR A 5 -7.07 -2.78 2.17
N GLU A 6 -7.85 -1.95 2.81
CA GLU A 6 -8.01 -0.57 2.35
C GLU A 6 -7.09 0.29 3.19
N VAL A 7 -6.27 1.07 2.54
CA VAL A 7 -5.28 1.87 3.24
C VAL A 7 -5.19 3.26 2.64
N ASP A 8 -4.68 4.19 3.43
CA ASP A 8 -4.35 5.51 2.94
C ASP A 8 -2.85 5.58 2.77
N VAL A 9 -2.42 5.99 1.60
CA VAL A 9 -1.00 6.18 1.34
C VAL A 9 -0.58 7.49 1.99
N THR A 10 0.44 7.43 2.83
CA THR A 10 0.87 8.61 3.56
C THR A 10 2.20 9.16 3.08
N GLU A 11 3.02 8.35 2.42
CA GLU A 11 4.33 8.78 1.99
C GLU A 11 4.68 8.08 0.70
N THR A 12 5.78 8.49 0.08
CA THR A 12 6.30 7.74 -1.06
C THR A 12 7.75 7.41 -0.81
N SER A 13 8.20 6.35 -1.42
CA SER A 13 9.60 5.99 -1.36
C SER A 13 10.34 6.71 -2.48
N ARG A 14 11.66 6.55 -2.49
CA ARG A 14 12.46 7.16 -3.53
C ARG A 14 12.13 6.62 -4.90
N ARG A 15 11.59 5.43 -4.96
CA ARG A 15 11.25 4.85 -6.24
C ARG A 15 9.89 5.28 -6.73
N GLY A 16 9.18 6.08 -5.97
CA GLY A 16 7.86 6.49 -6.37
C GLY A 16 6.76 5.54 -5.95
N GLU A 17 7.08 4.58 -5.10
CA GLU A 17 6.06 3.70 -4.56
C GLU A 17 5.41 4.34 -3.37
N GLY A 18 4.11 4.17 -3.23
CA GLY A 18 3.43 4.68 -2.06
C GLY A 18 3.79 3.86 -0.84
N ILE A 19 3.71 4.47 0.32
CA ILE A 19 3.99 3.79 1.57
C ILE A 19 2.78 3.94 2.47
N ALA A 20 2.32 2.82 2.98
CA ALA A 20 1.26 2.81 3.97
C ALA A 20 1.69 1.86 5.07
N ARG A 21 1.10 1.99 6.24
CA ARG A 21 1.42 1.11 7.34
C ARG A 21 0.21 0.29 7.68
N ILE A 22 0.42 -1.00 7.75
CA ILE A 22 -0.64 -1.92 8.09
C ILE A 22 -0.16 -2.65 9.33
N GLN A 23 -0.85 -2.43 10.44
CA GLN A 23 -0.51 -3.10 11.70
C GLN A 23 0.95 -2.90 12.08
N GLY A 24 1.46 -1.69 11.84
CA GLY A 24 2.84 -1.38 12.19
C GLY A 24 3.86 -1.82 11.16
N LEU A 25 3.44 -2.43 10.09
CA LEU A 25 4.34 -2.91 9.07
C LEU A 25 4.31 -1.96 7.88
N VAL A 26 5.48 -1.53 7.45
CA VAL A 26 5.60 -0.64 6.31
C VAL A 26 5.25 -1.43 5.06
N THR A 27 4.35 -0.91 4.26
CA THR A 27 3.89 -1.60 3.06
C THR A 27 4.16 -0.72 1.85
N PHE A 28 4.84 -1.28 0.86
CA PHE A 28 5.15 -0.56 -0.36
C PHE A 28 4.11 -0.90 -1.43
N ILE A 29 3.56 0.14 -2.02
CA ILE A 29 2.46 -0.02 -2.97
C ILE A 29 2.81 0.76 -4.22
N PRO A 30 3.10 0.11 -5.33
CA PRO A 30 3.47 0.83 -6.54
C PRO A 30 2.30 1.61 -7.12
N ASN A 31 2.61 2.63 -7.87
CA ASN A 31 1.63 3.41 -8.60
C ASN A 31 0.65 4.17 -7.73
N THR A 32 1.09 4.55 -6.53
CA THR A 32 0.25 5.35 -5.64
C THR A 32 1.05 6.56 -5.19
N LYS A 33 0.36 7.51 -4.58
CA LYS A 33 1.02 8.70 -4.09
C LYS A 33 0.36 9.11 -2.78
N PRO A 34 0.97 9.99 -2.02
CA PRO A 34 0.41 10.39 -0.73
C PRO A 34 -0.98 10.98 -0.92
N GLY A 35 -1.86 10.61 -0.06
CA GLY A 35 -3.23 11.05 -0.13
C GLY A 35 -4.16 10.10 -0.85
N ASP A 36 -3.61 9.08 -1.51
CA ASP A 36 -4.47 8.12 -2.18
C ASP A 36 -5.08 7.17 -1.17
N HIS A 37 -6.30 6.78 -1.42
CA HIS A 37 -6.97 5.76 -0.63
C HIS A 37 -7.26 4.61 -1.58
N VAL A 38 -6.64 3.48 -1.33
CA VAL A 38 -6.70 2.37 -2.27
C VAL A 38 -6.92 1.06 -1.54
N LYS A 39 -7.43 0.10 -2.26
CA LYS A 39 -7.52 -1.25 -1.77
C LYS A 39 -6.36 -2.03 -2.36
N ILE A 40 -5.62 -2.70 -1.51
CA ILE A 40 -4.42 -3.39 -1.94
C ILE A 40 -4.50 -4.85 -1.54
N LYS A 41 -3.68 -5.62 -2.20
CA LYS A 41 -3.55 -7.03 -1.89
C LYS A 41 -2.09 -7.27 -1.55
N ILE A 42 -1.82 -7.89 -0.42
CA ILE A 42 -0.47 -8.18 0.00
C ILE A 42 0.08 -9.29 -0.88
N THR A 43 1.19 -9.00 -1.54
CA THR A 43 1.81 -9.98 -2.42
C THR A 43 3.04 -10.59 -1.78
N ARG A 44 3.63 -9.91 -0.78
CA ARG A 44 4.82 -10.42 -0.17
C ARG A 44 4.98 -9.80 1.20
N ILE A 45 5.43 -10.57 2.15
CA ILE A 45 5.69 -10.07 3.50
C ILE A 45 7.10 -10.44 3.88
N SER A 46 7.83 -9.46 4.38
CA SER A 46 9.17 -9.66 4.89
C SER A 46 9.17 -9.32 6.37
N ARG A 47 10.30 -9.43 7.01
CA ARG A 47 10.36 -9.19 8.43
C ARG A 47 10.05 -7.76 8.81
N ARG A 48 10.40 -6.81 7.96
CA ARG A 48 10.27 -5.41 8.31
C ARG A 48 9.31 -4.67 7.41
N PHE A 49 8.88 -5.28 6.35
CA PHE A 49 8.01 -4.59 5.41
C PHE A 49 7.21 -5.60 4.62
N ALA A 50 6.25 -5.08 3.91
CA ALA A 50 5.45 -5.91 3.03
C ALA A 50 5.38 -5.23 1.68
N GLU A 51 5.03 -5.98 0.65
CA GLU A 51 4.79 -5.44 -0.66
C GLU A 51 3.37 -5.78 -1.04
N ALA A 52 2.74 -4.87 -1.73
CA ALA A 52 1.35 -5.06 -2.12
C ALA A 52 1.12 -4.45 -3.47
N GLU A 53 -0.01 -4.77 -4.07
CA GLU A 53 -0.39 -4.15 -5.32
C GLU A 53 -1.78 -3.61 -5.18
N VAL A 54 -2.08 -2.58 -5.96
CA VAL A 54 -3.39 -1.99 -5.94
C VAL A 54 -4.33 -2.91 -6.70
N VAL A 55 -5.40 -3.33 -6.04
CA VAL A 55 -6.42 -4.12 -6.71
C VAL A 55 -7.61 -3.24 -7.06
N GLU A 56 -7.77 -2.13 -6.35
CA GLU A 56 -8.87 -1.23 -6.67
C GLU A 56 -8.57 0.12 -6.08
N ALA A 57 -8.59 1.16 -6.90
CA ALA A 57 -8.43 2.50 -6.40
C ALA A 57 -9.79 2.96 -5.91
N ALA A 58 -9.88 3.30 -4.65
CA ALA A 58 -11.14 3.72 -4.09
C ALA A 58 -11.51 5.08 -4.66
N PRO A 59 -12.64 5.21 -5.23
CA PRO A 59 -13.01 6.48 -5.81
C PRO A 59 -13.29 7.45 -4.70
N LYS A 60 -12.94 8.64 -4.91
CA LYS A 60 -13.14 9.58 -3.99
C LYS A 60 -14.33 10.09 -4.25
N GLU A 61 -15.16 10.18 -4.23
CA GLU A 61 -16.28 10.75 -4.51
C GLU A 61 -16.59 11.44 -4.16
#